data_ac8c80f840c9dfeb73aef1111684fe26
#
_entry.id   ac8c80f840c9dfeb73aef1111684fe26
#
_cell.length_a   1.000
_cell.length_b   1.000
_cell.length_c   1.000
_cell.angle_alpha   90.00
_cell.angle_beta   90.00
_cell.angle_gamma   90.00
#
_symmetry.space_group_name_H-M   'P 1'
#
loop_
_entity.id
_entity.type
_entity.pdbx_description
1 polymer ?
#
loop_
_entity_poly.entity_id
_entity_poly.type
_entity_poly.pdbx_seq_one_letter_code
_entity_poly.pdbx_strand_id
1 'polypeptide(L)'
;MISKVNKNIIIFCTFALAFFISTLLRSITATLTPVFTAEFNLSAGNLGLLAGGYFIGFSIMQIPAGLLLDKYGPKKIISYLLIIALIGTISFAFAKNFTGLLVSRIFIGIGVSACLMGPLTGYRIWFEEKYQQRANSWMLMVLSFGFLASTLPVQILLPIIGWRSIFFLISILIIFSIILLLIFIPSWETQNIEERKNVTASLLDVWKDKFFISLIPLAFFNYGGVQAMQTLWAGPWMLNVTGYSPLDSATGLFWINIT
;
A
#
# COMPACT_ATOMS: atom_id res chain seq x y z
N MET A 1 5.18 -24.52 23.42
CA MET A 1 5.24 -25.05 22.03
C MET A 1 4.02 -24.53 21.27
N ILE A 2 4.20 -23.52 20.40
CA ILE A 2 3.08 -22.94 19.63
C ILE A 2 2.66 -23.95 18.57
N SER A 3 1.37 -24.28 18.49
CA SER A 3 0.88 -25.23 17.47
C SER A 3 1.15 -24.66 16.06
N LYS A 4 1.29 -25.54 15.05
CA LYS A 4 1.54 -25.14 13.64
C LYS A 4 0.48 -24.16 13.14
N VAL A 5 -0.77 -24.33 13.57
CA VAL A 5 -1.91 -23.44 13.24
C VAL A 5 -1.70 -22.05 13.83
N ASN A 6 -1.28 -21.93 15.08
CA ASN A 6 -1.02 -20.65 15.72
C ASN A 6 0.14 -19.90 15.04
N LYS A 7 1.17 -20.62 14.58
CA LYS A 7 2.28 -20.02 13.83
C LYS A 7 1.81 -19.39 12.51
N ASN A 8 0.96 -20.06 11.75
CA ASN A 8 0.43 -19.54 10.50
C ASN A 8 -0.44 -18.30 10.72
N ILE A 9 -1.23 -18.27 11.79
CA ILE A 9 -2.05 -17.10 12.15
C ILE A 9 -1.15 -15.91 12.49
N ILE A 10 -0.10 -16.10 13.26
CA ILE A 10 0.84 -15.03 13.64
C ILE A 10 1.54 -14.47 12.38
N ILE A 11 2.02 -15.35 11.49
CA ILE A 11 2.63 -14.93 10.21
C ILE A 11 1.63 -14.13 9.38
N PHE A 12 0.39 -14.62 9.26
CA PHE A 12 -0.67 -13.92 8.53
C PHE A 12 -0.94 -12.53 9.12
N CYS A 13 -1.19 -12.43 10.43
CA CYS A 13 -1.50 -11.15 11.09
C CYS A 13 -0.35 -10.15 10.97
N THR A 14 0.90 -10.62 11.03
CA THR A 14 2.08 -9.77 10.86
C THR A 14 2.13 -9.15 9.45
N PHE A 15 1.91 -9.95 8.42
CA PHE A 15 1.84 -9.45 7.05
C PHE A 15 0.59 -8.60 6.78
N ALA A 16 -0.54 -9.00 7.37
CA ALA A 16 -1.79 -8.26 7.25
C ALA A 16 -1.65 -6.83 7.78
N LEU A 17 -0.95 -6.62 8.90
CA LEU A 17 -0.68 -5.28 9.42
C LEU A 17 0.13 -4.43 8.44
N ALA A 18 1.20 -4.98 7.86
CA ALA A 18 2.01 -4.26 6.87
C ALA A 18 1.19 -3.88 5.63
N PHE A 19 0.35 -4.79 5.15
CA PHE A 19 -0.52 -4.53 4.00
C PHE A 19 -1.65 -3.56 4.32
N PHE A 20 -2.25 -3.64 5.51
CA PHE A 20 -3.22 -2.66 6.01
C PHE A 20 -2.65 -1.24 5.98
N ILE A 21 -1.43 -1.04 6.50
CA ILE A 21 -0.75 0.26 6.48
C ILE A 21 -0.52 0.73 5.04
N SER A 22 -0.11 -0.16 4.14
CA SER A 22 0.07 0.15 2.71
C SER A 22 -1.21 0.68 2.06
N THR A 23 -2.34 0.02 2.31
CA THR A 23 -3.64 0.39 1.72
C THR A 23 -4.22 1.64 2.36
N LEU A 24 -4.05 1.84 3.66
CA LEU A 24 -4.40 3.08 4.36
C LEU A 24 -3.63 4.28 3.78
N LEU A 25 -2.30 4.18 3.63
CA LEU A 25 -1.46 5.24 3.06
C LEU A 25 -1.78 5.52 1.60
N ARG A 26 -2.27 4.51 0.85
CA ARG A 26 -2.67 4.66 -0.55
C ARG A 26 -3.86 5.60 -0.70
N SER A 27 -4.89 5.45 0.12
CA SER A 27 -6.19 6.14 -0.06
C SER A 27 -6.40 7.35 0.86
N ILE A 28 -5.58 7.56 1.88
CA ILE A 28 -5.74 8.64 2.85
C ILE A 28 -5.77 10.04 2.21
N THR A 29 -5.16 10.20 1.03
CA THR A 29 -5.14 11.49 0.31
C THR A 29 -6.53 11.96 -0.06
N ALA A 30 -7.44 11.06 -0.44
CA ALA A 30 -8.81 11.43 -0.80
C ALA A 30 -9.53 12.15 0.34
N THR A 31 -9.40 11.65 1.56
CA THR A 31 -10.00 12.23 2.77
C THR A 31 -9.33 13.55 3.17
N LEU A 32 -8.03 13.68 2.98
CA LEU A 32 -7.25 14.86 3.38
C LEU A 32 -7.16 15.94 2.29
N THR A 33 -7.73 15.70 1.11
CA THR A 33 -7.74 16.67 -0.01
C THR A 33 -8.17 18.08 0.40
N PRO A 34 -9.29 18.30 1.14
CA PRO A 34 -9.72 19.64 1.51
C PRO A 34 -8.67 20.39 2.36
N VAL A 35 -8.03 19.68 3.27
CA VAL A 35 -7.02 20.26 4.18
C VAL A 35 -5.76 20.64 3.38
N PHE A 36 -5.29 19.77 2.49
CA PHE A 36 -4.11 20.06 1.67
C PHE A 36 -4.38 21.18 0.67
N THR A 37 -5.59 21.24 0.10
CA THR A 37 -6.00 22.34 -0.78
C THR A 37 -6.00 23.67 -0.04
N ALA A 38 -6.55 23.71 1.17
CA ALA A 38 -6.61 24.95 1.97
C ALA A 38 -5.22 25.39 2.48
N GLU A 39 -4.40 24.45 2.98
CA GLU A 39 -3.11 24.77 3.62
C GLU A 39 -2.02 25.12 2.59
N PHE A 40 -1.99 24.43 1.44
CA PHE A 40 -0.93 24.59 0.44
C PHE A 40 -1.41 25.25 -0.86
N ASN A 41 -2.66 25.72 -0.94
CA ASN A 41 -3.27 26.31 -2.14
C ASN A 41 -3.12 25.43 -3.39
N LEU A 42 -3.40 24.12 -3.24
CA LEU A 42 -3.18 23.15 -4.31
C LEU A 42 -4.26 23.24 -5.38
N SER A 43 -3.82 23.30 -6.65
CA SER A 43 -4.70 23.10 -7.80
C SER A 43 -5.13 21.64 -7.95
N ALA A 44 -6.17 21.39 -8.75
CA ALA A 44 -6.58 20.01 -9.08
C ALA A 44 -5.43 19.19 -9.71
N GLY A 45 -4.58 19.83 -10.55
CA GLY A 45 -3.39 19.21 -11.11
C GLY A 45 -2.37 18.80 -10.04
N ASN A 46 -2.13 19.67 -9.05
CA ASN A 46 -1.24 19.37 -7.94
C ASN A 46 -1.77 18.20 -7.07
N LEU A 47 -3.07 18.13 -6.84
CA LEU A 47 -3.69 17.01 -6.12
C LEU A 47 -3.55 15.70 -6.89
N GLY A 48 -3.73 15.73 -8.22
CA GLY A 48 -3.48 14.59 -9.09
C GLY A 48 -2.03 14.12 -9.04
N LEU A 49 -1.07 15.06 -9.07
CA LEU A 49 0.35 14.75 -8.93
C LEU A 49 0.68 14.21 -7.53
N LEU A 50 0.09 14.73 -6.46
CA LEU A 50 0.30 14.26 -5.10
C LEU A 50 -0.17 12.81 -4.90
N ALA A 51 -1.34 12.46 -5.45
CA ALA A 51 -1.81 11.08 -5.46
C ALA A 51 -0.96 10.21 -6.40
N GLY A 52 -0.65 10.72 -7.60
CA GLY A 52 0.19 10.06 -8.60
C GLY A 52 1.60 9.75 -8.09
N GLY A 53 2.19 10.62 -7.25
CA GLY A 53 3.50 10.43 -6.65
C GLY A 53 3.63 9.11 -5.88
N TYR A 54 2.59 8.72 -5.13
CA TYR A 54 2.53 7.41 -4.49
C TYR A 54 2.61 6.27 -5.51
N PHE A 55 1.80 6.33 -6.58
CA PHE A 55 1.77 5.28 -7.59
C PHE A 55 3.04 5.24 -8.44
N ILE A 56 3.67 6.38 -8.70
CA ILE A 56 4.99 6.44 -9.37
C ILE A 56 6.02 5.65 -8.56
N GLY A 57 6.18 5.96 -7.27
CA GLY A 57 7.11 5.26 -6.40
C GLY A 57 6.80 3.77 -6.28
N PHE A 58 5.51 3.45 -6.10
CA PHE A 58 5.02 2.08 -6.01
C PHE A 58 5.31 1.27 -7.28
N SER A 59 5.03 1.82 -8.46
CA SER A 59 5.19 1.14 -9.75
C SER A 59 6.65 0.92 -10.13
N ILE A 60 7.51 1.92 -9.93
CA ILE A 60 8.96 1.80 -10.20
C ILE A 60 9.56 0.65 -9.39
N MET A 61 9.07 0.45 -8.16
CA MET A 61 9.64 -0.57 -7.29
C MET A 61 9.05 -1.98 -7.50
N GLN A 62 7.96 -2.16 -8.30
CA GLN A 62 7.30 -3.47 -8.45
C GLN A 62 8.24 -4.56 -8.97
N ILE A 63 8.95 -4.30 -10.07
CA ILE A 63 9.89 -5.28 -10.67
C ILE A 63 11.11 -5.50 -9.76
N PRO A 64 11.83 -4.45 -9.29
CA PRO A 64 12.92 -4.64 -8.35
C PRO A 64 12.51 -5.37 -7.06
N ALA A 65 11.35 -5.01 -6.48
CA ALA A 65 10.87 -5.66 -5.27
C ALA A 65 10.59 -7.15 -5.48
N GLY A 66 10.00 -7.54 -6.62
CA GLY A 66 9.80 -8.96 -6.96
C GLY A 66 11.11 -9.74 -6.98
N LEU A 67 12.12 -9.24 -7.71
CA LEU A 67 13.45 -9.85 -7.78
C LEU A 67 14.15 -9.94 -6.42
N LEU A 68 14.03 -8.90 -5.61
CA LEU A 68 14.60 -8.85 -4.27
C LEU A 68 13.87 -9.82 -3.31
N LEU A 69 12.55 -9.92 -3.39
CA LEU A 69 11.75 -10.86 -2.60
C LEU A 69 12.16 -12.31 -2.90
N ASP A 70 12.34 -12.64 -4.17
CA ASP A 70 12.79 -13.97 -4.57
C ASP A 70 14.19 -14.28 -4.06
N LYS A 71 15.09 -13.30 -4.06
CA LYS A 71 16.48 -13.50 -3.66
C LYS A 71 16.69 -13.48 -2.15
N TYR A 72 16.08 -12.54 -1.45
CA TYR A 72 16.37 -12.27 -0.04
C TYR A 72 15.22 -12.61 0.91
N GLY A 73 14.05 -12.92 0.35
CA GLY A 73 12.84 -13.28 1.07
C GLY A 73 12.05 -12.10 1.64
N PRO A 74 10.78 -12.36 1.99
CA PRO A 74 9.83 -11.32 2.40
C PRO A 74 10.22 -10.63 3.71
N LYS A 75 10.78 -11.35 4.71
CA LYS A 75 11.18 -10.77 5.98
C LYS A 75 12.12 -9.57 5.81
N LYS A 76 13.22 -9.76 5.09
CA LYS A 76 14.24 -8.73 4.90
C LYS A 76 13.72 -7.59 4.02
N ILE A 77 13.15 -7.94 2.87
CA ILE A 77 12.78 -6.94 1.86
C ILE A 77 11.64 -6.04 2.33
N ILE A 78 10.57 -6.61 2.92
CA ILE A 78 9.47 -5.79 3.44
C ILE A 78 9.98 -4.90 4.57
N SER A 79 10.82 -5.41 5.48
CA SER A 79 11.36 -4.59 6.57
C SER A 79 12.22 -3.42 6.06
N TYR A 80 13.12 -3.65 5.10
CA TYR A 80 13.92 -2.55 4.52
C TYR A 80 13.06 -1.53 3.77
N LEU A 81 12.09 -1.99 3.00
CA LEU A 81 11.19 -1.10 2.27
C LEU A 81 10.30 -0.31 3.24
N LEU A 82 9.80 -0.92 4.31
CA LEU A 82 9.04 -0.20 5.33
C LEU A 82 9.86 0.87 6.06
N ILE A 83 11.20 0.74 6.16
CA ILE A 83 12.06 1.82 6.66
C ILE A 83 12.01 3.01 5.70
N ILE A 84 12.01 2.78 4.39
CA ILE A 84 11.83 3.85 3.39
C ILE A 84 10.43 4.48 3.53
N ALA A 85 9.37 3.68 3.72
CA ALA A 85 8.03 4.18 3.98
C ALA A 85 7.98 5.03 5.26
N LEU A 86 8.66 4.62 6.32
CA LEU A 86 8.76 5.35 7.58
C LEU A 86 9.40 6.73 7.37
N ILE A 87 10.54 6.78 6.69
CA ILE A 87 11.20 8.04 6.34
C ILE A 87 10.26 8.92 5.52
N GLY A 88 9.60 8.36 4.50
CA GLY A 88 8.61 9.06 3.70
C GLY A 88 7.43 9.59 4.51
N THR A 89 6.89 8.79 5.43
CA THR A 89 5.73 9.16 6.26
C THR A 89 6.08 10.27 7.26
N ILE A 90 7.24 10.19 7.89
CA ILE A 90 7.76 11.25 8.77
C ILE A 90 8.05 12.52 7.97
N SER A 91 8.72 12.42 6.82
CA SER A 91 9.01 13.57 5.95
C SER A 91 7.72 14.24 5.46
N PHE A 92 6.67 13.45 5.19
CA PHE A 92 5.36 13.96 4.82
C PHE A 92 4.74 14.81 5.95
N ALA A 93 4.81 14.35 7.20
CA ALA A 93 4.30 15.08 8.36
C ALA A 93 5.03 16.42 8.58
N PHE A 94 6.31 16.51 8.24
CA PHE A 94 7.11 17.73 8.33
C PHE A 94 7.07 18.62 7.10
N ALA A 95 6.41 18.21 6.02
CA ALA A 95 6.38 18.95 4.77
C ALA A 95 5.74 20.34 4.93
N LYS A 96 6.40 21.36 4.39
CA LYS A 96 5.96 22.76 4.42
C LYS A 96 5.55 23.30 3.05
N ASN A 97 5.72 22.52 2.01
CA ASN A 97 5.41 22.87 0.63
C ASN A 97 5.00 21.64 -0.21
N PHE A 98 4.45 21.90 -1.37
CA PHE A 98 3.99 20.85 -2.30
C PHE A 98 5.09 19.87 -2.70
N THR A 99 6.31 20.36 -2.98
CA THR A 99 7.42 19.50 -3.39
C THR A 99 7.80 18.52 -2.29
N GLY A 100 7.82 18.96 -1.03
CA GLY A 100 8.06 18.09 0.13
C GLY A 100 7.00 17.01 0.26
N LEU A 101 5.73 17.36 0.09
CA LEU A 101 4.63 16.40 0.09
C LEU A 101 4.78 15.37 -1.05
N LEU A 102 5.07 15.83 -2.27
CA LEU A 102 5.20 14.98 -3.45
C LEU A 102 6.37 13.98 -3.32
N VAL A 103 7.55 14.47 -2.94
CA VAL A 103 8.73 13.60 -2.74
C VAL A 103 8.46 12.58 -1.65
N SER A 104 7.87 13.00 -0.55
CA SER A 104 7.49 12.08 0.54
C SER A 104 6.50 10.99 0.07
N ARG A 105 5.54 11.32 -0.80
CA ARG A 105 4.61 10.36 -1.42
C ARG A 105 5.32 9.32 -2.26
N ILE A 106 6.33 9.72 -3.03
CA ILE A 106 7.15 8.79 -3.82
C ILE A 106 7.87 7.81 -2.89
N PHE A 107 8.50 8.29 -1.81
CA PHE A 107 9.16 7.42 -0.82
C PHE A 107 8.18 6.47 -0.12
N ILE A 108 6.99 6.95 0.26
CA ILE A 108 5.94 6.10 0.82
C ILE A 108 5.57 5.00 -0.18
N GLY A 109 5.33 5.35 -1.46
CA GLY A 109 4.99 4.38 -2.51
C GLY A 109 6.06 3.30 -2.70
N ILE A 110 7.34 3.70 -2.78
CA ILE A 110 8.49 2.78 -2.84
C ILE A 110 8.45 1.85 -1.62
N GLY A 111 8.30 2.43 -0.43
CA GLY A 111 8.44 1.71 0.82
C GLY A 111 7.35 0.67 1.10
N VAL A 112 6.14 0.85 0.56
CA VAL A 112 5.04 -0.10 0.74
C VAL A 112 4.82 -1.05 -0.44
N SER A 113 5.64 -0.98 -1.47
CA SER A 113 5.46 -1.71 -2.74
C SER A 113 5.45 -3.23 -2.58
N ALA A 114 6.20 -3.79 -1.64
CA ALA A 114 6.30 -5.23 -1.41
C ALA A 114 5.26 -5.77 -0.41
N CYS A 115 4.41 -4.92 0.19
CA CYS A 115 3.51 -5.34 1.28
C CYS A 115 2.41 -6.33 0.87
N LEU A 116 2.10 -6.46 -0.42
CA LEU A 116 1.22 -7.52 -0.94
C LEU A 116 2.01 -8.70 -1.49
N MET A 117 2.99 -8.45 -2.37
CA MET A 117 3.74 -9.52 -3.04
C MET A 117 4.57 -10.35 -2.06
N GLY A 118 5.15 -9.73 -1.03
CA GLY A 118 5.95 -10.43 -0.04
C GLY A 118 5.18 -11.49 0.74
N PRO A 119 3.98 -11.21 1.30
CA PRO A 119 3.11 -12.22 1.89
C PRO A 119 2.78 -13.37 0.93
N LEU A 120 2.39 -13.08 -0.32
CA LEU A 120 2.08 -14.10 -1.32
C LEU A 120 3.28 -15.03 -1.58
N THR A 121 4.49 -14.48 -1.66
CA THR A 121 5.73 -15.25 -1.78
C THR A 121 5.96 -16.10 -0.52
N GLY A 122 5.75 -15.55 0.67
CA GLY A 122 5.91 -16.26 1.94
C GLY A 122 4.91 -17.39 2.14
N TYR A 123 3.64 -17.18 1.80
CA TYR A 123 2.60 -18.21 1.95
C TYR A 123 2.86 -19.43 1.10
N ARG A 124 3.44 -19.27 -0.11
CA ARG A 124 3.80 -20.39 -0.98
C ARG A 124 4.79 -21.36 -0.35
N ILE A 125 5.59 -20.91 0.62
CA ILE A 125 6.63 -21.72 1.26
C ILE A 125 6.21 -22.19 2.65
N TRP A 126 5.58 -21.33 3.43
CA TRP A 126 5.32 -21.62 4.85
C TRP A 126 3.94 -22.20 5.12
N PHE A 127 2.98 -22.03 4.18
CA PHE A 127 1.63 -22.53 4.36
C PHE A 127 1.40 -23.78 3.51
N GLU A 128 0.63 -24.72 4.05
CA GLU A 128 0.11 -25.83 3.27
C GLU A 128 -0.82 -25.32 2.15
N GLU A 129 -0.81 -25.95 1.00
CA GLU A 129 -1.52 -25.51 -0.21
C GLU A 129 -3.01 -25.17 0.07
N LYS A 130 -3.68 -26.01 0.85
CA LYS A 130 -5.09 -25.78 1.26
C LYS A 130 -5.34 -24.47 2.01
N TYR A 131 -4.30 -23.88 2.67
CA TYR A 131 -4.41 -22.62 3.41
C TYR A 131 -3.93 -21.41 2.61
N GLN A 132 -3.14 -21.60 1.54
CA GLN A 132 -2.58 -20.50 0.75
C GLN A 132 -3.69 -19.66 0.10
N GLN A 133 -4.63 -20.31 -0.59
CA GLN A 133 -5.74 -19.62 -1.25
C GLN A 133 -6.61 -18.85 -0.24
N ARG A 134 -6.88 -19.45 0.90
CA ARG A 134 -7.63 -18.81 1.99
C ARG A 134 -6.88 -17.59 2.54
N ALA A 135 -5.59 -17.69 2.77
CA ALA A 135 -4.77 -16.55 3.23
C ALA A 135 -4.78 -15.40 2.20
N ASN A 136 -4.69 -15.72 0.91
CA ASN A 136 -4.77 -14.72 -0.16
C ASN A 136 -6.13 -14.00 -0.18
N SER A 137 -7.24 -14.74 -0.02
CA SER A 137 -8.58 -14.13 0.07
C SER A 137 -8.73 -13.22 1.29
N TRP A 138 -8.19 -13.62 2.45
CA TRP A 138 -8.19 -12.78 3.64
C TRP A 138 -7.33 -11.51 3.47
N MET A 139 -6.23 -11.59 2.69
CA MET A 139 -5.44 -10.38 2.37
C MET A 139 -6.24 -9.36 1.55
N LEU A 140 -7.14 -9.81 0.66
CA LEU A 140 -8.04 -8.89 -0.05
C LEU A 140 -9.04 -8.20 0.91
N MET A 141 -9.50 -8.90 1.95
CA MET A 141 -10.31 -8.26 3.01
C MET A 141 -9.49 -7.21 3.78
N VAL A 142 -8.21 -7.48 4.06
CA VAL A 142 -7.32 -6.50 4.71
C VAL A 142 -7.15 -5.24 3.85
N LEU A 143 -7.11 -5.36 2.52
CA LEU A 143 -7.13 -4.22 1.60
C LEU A 143 -8.33 -3.31 1.88
N SER A 144 -9.55 -3.88 1.94
CA SER A 144 -10.77 -3.12 2.23
C SER A 144 -10.71 -2.45 3.61
N PHE A 145 -10.22 -3.14 4.64
CA PHE A 145 -10.06 -2.54 5.97
C PHE A 145 -9.11 -1.34 5.98
N GLY A 146 -8.02 -1.38 5.21
CA GLY A 146 -7.13 -0.24 5.08
C GLY A 146 -7.79 0.96 4.37
N PHE A 147 -8.58 0.71 3.35
CA PHE A 147 -9.37 1.75 2.68
C PHE A 147 -10.42 2.34 3.63
N LEU A 148 -11.17 1.51 4.36
CA LEU A 148 -12.16 1.97 5.33
C LEU A 148 -11.51 2.82 6.42
N ALA A 149 -10.37 2.40 6.94
CA ALA A 149 -9.62 3.15 7.97
C ALA A 149 -9.13 4.51 7.48
N SER A 150 -8.87 4.68 6.18
CA SER A 150 -8.45 5.94 5.59
C SER A 150 -9.57 6.96 5.38
N THR A 151 -10.81 6.58 5.53
CA THR A 151 -12.00 7.42 5.28
C THR A 151 -12.57 7.98 6.58
N LEU A 152 -13.68 7.45 7.06
CA LEU A 152 -14.41 7.94 8.23
C LEU A 152 -13.54 8.04 9.50
N PRO A 153 -12.71 7.05 9.88
CA PRO A 153 -11.86 7.17 11.05
C PRO A 153 -10.87 8.33 10.96
N VAL A 154 -10.24 8.54 9.80
CA VAL A 154 -9.33 9.68 9.57
C VAL A 154 -10.09 11.00 9.66
N GLN A 155 -11.30 11.09 9.07
CA GLN A 155 -12.11 12.30 9.10
C GLN A 155 -12.55 12.67 10.53
N ILE A 156 -12.83 11.70 11.38
CA ILE A 156 -13.18 11.93 12.80
C ILE A 156 -11.96 12.39 13.60
N LEU A 157 -10.78 11.81 13.36
CA LEU A 157 -9.55 12.17 14.05
C LEU A 157 -8.98 13.52 13.60
N LEU A 158 -9.23 13.91 12.36
CA LEU A 158 -8.66 15.10 11.74
C LEU A 158 -8.86 16.41 12.55
N PRO A 159 -10.07 16.75 13.03
CA PRO A 159 -10.29 17.97 13.82
C PRO A 159 -9.69 17.90 15.24
N ILE A 160 -9.41 16.68 15.74
CA ILE A 160 -8.93 16.47 17.12
C ILE A 160 -7.41 16.60 17.19
N ILE A 161 -6.70 15.93 16.31
CA ILE A 161 -5.23 15.82 16.36
C ILE A 161 -4.50 16.43 15.15
N GLY A 162 -5.22 16.79 14.11
CA GLY A 162 -4.66 17.31 12.86
C GLY A 162 -3.99 16.24 11.99
N TRP A 163 -3.82 16.52 10.70
CA TRP A 163 -3.30 15.56 9.71
C TRP A 163 -1.84 15.16 9.97
N ARG A 164 -1.01 16.06 10.49
CA ARG A 164 0.40 15.78 10.81
C ARG A 164 0.52 14.70 11.89
N SER A 165 -0.27 14.81 12.94
CA SER A 165 -0.31 13.81 14.03
C SER A 165 -0.82 12.46 13.55
N ILE A 166 -1.76 12.42 12.59
CA ILE A 166 -2.20 11.18 11.96
C ILE A 166 -1.03 10.48 11.26
N PHE A 167 -0.20 11.21 10.52
CA PHE A 167 0.99 10.63 9.88
C PHE A 167 2.04 10.17 10.90
N PHE A 168 2.19 10.85 12.04
CA PHE A 168 3.04 10.34 13.13
C PHE A 168 2.48 9.04 13.74
N LEU A 169 1.19 8.93 13.95
CA LEU A 169 0.56 7.68 14.41
C LEU A 169 0.79 6.53 13.40
N ILE A 170 0.64 6.80 12.12
CA ILE A 170 0.95 5.81 11.07
C ILE A 170 2.44 5.43 11.10
N SER A 171 3.34 6.38 11.36
CA SER A 171 4.78 6.10 11.51
C SER A 171 5.07 5.15 12.68
N ILE A 172 4.37 5.31 13.80
CA ILE A 172 4.46 4.39 14.94
C ILE A 172 3.94 3.00 14.56
N LEU A 173 2.84 2.91 13.81
CA LEU A 173 2.33 1.63 13.31
C LEU A 173 3.31 0.95 12.33
N ILE A 174 4.02 1.72 11.50
CA ILE A 174 5.07 1.19 10.62
C ILE A 174 6.22 0.60 11.44
N ILE A 175 6.70 1.31 12.45
CA ILE A 175 7.75 0.82 13.37
C ILE A 175 7.30 -0.48 14.03
N PHE A 176 6.08 -0.52 14.56
CA PHE A 176 5.51 -1.72 15.16
C PHE A 176 5.42 -2.88 14.17
N SER A 177 4.99 -2.61 12.94
CA SER A 177 4.96 -3.62 11.87
C SER A 177 6.34 -4.17 11.53
N ILE A 178 7.37 -3.31 11.46
CA ILE A 178 8.77 -3.74 11.24
C ILE A 178 9.24 -4.67 12.38
N ILE A 179 8.96 -4.31 13.63
CA ILE A 179 9.32 -5.12 14.79
C ILE A 179 8.66 -6.50 14.72
N LEU A 180 7.35 -6.55 14.41
CA LEU A 180 6.63 -7.82 14.27
C LEU A 180 7.21 -8.67 13.13
N LEU A 181 7.54 -8.06 11.98
CA LEU A 181 8.16 -8.75 10.85
C LEU A 181 9.51 -9.40 11.25
N LEU A 182 10.33 -8.65 11.98
CA LEU A 182 11.65 -9.13 12.41
C LEU A 182 11.55 -10.25 13.45
N ILE A 183 10.53 -10.25 14.31
CA ILE A 183 10.35 -11.24 15.35
C ILE A 183 9.67 -12.51 14.82
N PHE A 184 8.53 -12.35 14.12
CA PHE A 184 7.62 -13.46 13.84
C PHE A 184 7.79 -14.10 12.47
N ILE A 185 8.34 -13.38 11.49
CA ILE A 185 8.52 -13.95 10.16
C ILE A 185 9.77 -14.84 10.15
N PRO A 186 9.66 -16.09 9.66
CA PRO A 186 10.80 -17.01 9.59
C PRO A 186 11.90 -16.48 8.68
N SER A 187 13.13 -16.95 8.92
CA SER A 187 14.26 -16.67 8.03
C SER A 187 14.01 -17.30 6.66
N TRP A 188 14.47 -16.62 5.64
CA TRP A 188 14.41 -17.12 4.27
C TRP A 188 15.63 -18.03 4.02
N GLU A 189 15.38 -19.32 3.85
CA GLU A 189 16.42 -20.23 3.37
C GLU A 189 16.46 -20.13 1.86
N THR A 190 17.59 -19.72 1.33
CA THR A 190 17.79 -19.58 -0.13
C THR A 190 17.83 -20.99 -0.74
N GLN A 191 16.72 -21.48 -1.21
CA GLN A 191 16.70 -22.72 -1.99
C GLN A 191 17.36 -22.47 -3.35
N ASN A 192 18.38 -23.27 -3.63
CA ASN A 192 19.11 -23.43 -4.90
C ASN A 192 19.13 -22.26 -5.89
N ILE A 193 20.25 -21.53 -5.88
CA ILE A 193 20.56 -20.40 -6.77
C ILE A 193 20.64 -20.83 -8.26
N GLU A 194 20.79 -22.11 -8.55
CA GLU A 194 20.98 -22.61 -9.93
C GLU A 194 19.74 -22.55 -10.80
N GLU A 195 18.53 -22.70 -10.25
CA GLU A 195 17.27 -22.54 -11.01
C GLU A 195 16.95 -21.07 -11.38
N ARG A 196 17.66 -20.10 -10.78
CA ARG A 196 17.35 -18.65 -10.89
C ARG A 196 18.16 -17.91 -11.95
N LYS A 197 19.10 -18.55 -12.64
CA LYS A 197 19.92 -17.89 -13.67
C LYS A 197 19.12 -17.39 -14.90
N ASN A 198 17.86 -17.75 -15.01
CA ASN A 198 17.01 -17.42 -16.16
C ASN A 198 15.89 -16.38 -15.87
N VAL A 199 15.91 -15.66 -14.71
CA VAL A 199 14.83 -14.72 -14.38
C VAL A 199 14.74 -13.54 -15.35
N THR A 200 15.87 -13.03 -15.81
CA THR A 200 15.89 -11.95 -16.82
C THR A 200 15.39 -12.42 -18.19
N ALA A 201 15.72 -13.63 -18.59
CA ALA A 201 15.17 -14.24 -19.80
C ALA A 201 13.63 -14.41 -19.68
N SER A 202 13.16 -14.87 -18.53
CA SER A 202 11.72 -15.02 -18.25
C SER A 202 10.95 -13.70 -18.32
N LEU A 203 11.51 -12.58 -17.87
CA LEU A 203 10.86 -11.26 -17.98
C LEU A 203 10.75 -10.81 -19.43
N LEU A 204 11.80 -11.01 -20.24
CA LEU A 204 11.77 -10.69 -21.66
C LEU A 204 10.76 -11.56 -22.44
N ASP A 205 10.60 -12.81 -22.06
CA ASP A 205 9.62 -13.72 -22.67
C ASP A 205 8.19 -13.28 -22.37
N VAL A 206 7.89 -12.83 -21.15
CA VAL A 206 6.58 -12.25 -20.80
C VAL A 206 6.27 -11.02 -21.65
N TRP A 207 7.25 -10.13 -21.87
CA TRP A 207 7.08 -8.95 -22.71
C TRP A 207 6.93 -9.27 -24.22
N LYS A 208 7.27 -10.48 -24.67
CA LYS A 208 7.04 -10.95 -26.05
C LYS A 208 5.71 -11.67 -26.22
N ASP A 209 5.06 -12.06 -25.13
CA ASP A 209 3.78 -12.76 -25.19
C ASP A 209 2.67 -11.80 -25.64
N LYS A 210 2.09 -12.11 -26.82
CA LYS A 210 1.02 -11.30 -27.43
C LYS A 210 -0.24 -11.24 -26.56
N PHE A 211 -0.54 -12.33 -25.85
CA PHE A 211 -1.71 -12.39 -24.96
C PHE A 211 -1.51 -11.44 -23.77
N PHE A 212 -0.33 -11.49 -23.16
CA PHE A 212 0.02 -10.56 -22.07
C PHE A 212 -0.09 -9.09 -22.52
N ILE A 213 0.49 -8.74 -23.68
CA ILE A 213 0.43 -7.37 -24.21
C ILE A 213 -1.02 -6.93 -24.48
N SER A 214 -1.88 -7.83 -24.98
CA SER A 214 -3.29 -7.51 -25.25
C SER A 214 -4.11 -7.22 -23.98
N LEU A 215 -3.69 -7.73 -22.82
CA LEU A 215 -4.34 -7.49 -21.53
C LEU A 215 -3.92 -6.16 -20.87
N ILE A 216 -2.77 -5.58 -21.27
CA ILE A 216 -2.26 -4.35 -20.67
C ILE A 216 -3.27 -3.19 -20.76
N PRO A 217 -3.88 -2.87 -21.92
CA PRO A 217 -4.86 -1.79 -21.99
C PRO A 217 -6.06 -2.02 -21.07
N LEU A 218 -6.58 -3.24 -21.03
CA LEU A 218 -7.71 -3.60 -20.17
C LEU A 218 -7.37 -3.38 -18.69
N ALA A 219 -6.22 -3.88 -18.24
CA ALA A 219 -5.74 -3.72 -16.87
C ALA A 219 -5.50 -2.23 -16.54
N PHE A 220 -4.90 -1.48 -17.46
CA PHE A 220 -4.59 -0.06 -17.28
C PHE A 220 -5.86 0.77 -17.10
N PHE A 221 -6.83 0.66 -17.98
CA PHE A 221 -8.05 1.48 -17.92
C PHE A 221 -8.98 1.03 -16.79
N ASN A 222 -9.17 -0.27 -16.60
CA ASN A 222 -10.06 -0.77 -15.55
C ASN A 222 -9.48 -0.48 -14.16
N TYR A 223 -8.30 -1.03 -13.85
CA TYR A 223 -7.70 -0.88 -12.52
C TYR A 223 -7.30 0.57 -12.23
N GLY A 224 -6.71 1.27 -13.22
CA GLY A 224 -6.30 2.67 -13.09
C GLY A 224 -7.49 3.60 -12.83
N GLY A 225 -8.61 3.43 -13.52
CA GLY A 225 -9.83 4.21 -13.33
C GLY A 225 -10.44 4.02 -11.94
N VAL A 226 -10.59 2.78 -11.51
CA VAL A 226 -11.10 2.45 -10.16
C VAL A 226 -10.21 3.06 -9.09
N GLN A 227 -8.89 2.89 -9.20
CA GLN A 227 -7.93 3.45 -8.23
C GLN A 227 -7.98 4.97 -8.20
N ALA A 228 -8.03 5.65 -9.34
CA ALA A 228 -8.11 7.12 -9.40
C ALA A 228 -9.38 7.63 -8.71
N MET A 229 -10.51 6.98 -8.89
CA MET A 229 -11.76 7.35 -8.22
C MET A 229 -11.67 7.11 -6.72
N GLN A 230 -11.32 5.92 -6.27
CA GLN A 230 -11.30 5.54 -4.85
C GLN A 230 -10.26 6.31 -4.03
N THR A 231 -9.07 6.57 -4.62
CA THR A 231 -7.95 7.12 -3.84
C THR A 231 -7.80 8.64 -3.93
N LEU A 232 -8.52 9.29 -4.85
CA LEU A 232 -8.43 10.73 -5.02
C LEU A 232 -9.76 11.42 -5.39
N TRP A 233 -10.38 11.06 -6.53
CA TRP A 233 -11.39 11.92 -7.15
C TRP A 233 -12.78 11.81 -6.55
N ALA A 234 -13.17 10.68 -5.95
CA ALA A 234 -14.50 10.52 -5.38
C ALA A 234 -14.76 11.52 -4.22
N GLY A 235 -13.76 11.78 -3.36
CA GLY A 235 -13.89 12.77 -2.29
C GLY A 235 -14.15 14.20 -2.82
N PRO A 236 -13.25 14.79 -3.62
CA PRO A 236 -13.46 16.10 -4.25
C PRO A 236 -14.73 16.21 -5.07
N TRP A 237 -15.14 15.15 -5.77
CA TRP A 237 -16.39 15.15 -6.53
C TRP A 237 -17.60 15.27 -5.60
N MET A 238 -17.65 14.51 -4.50
CA MET A 238 -18.72 14.61 -3.51
C MET A 238 -18.79 15.98 -2.87
N LEU A 239 -17.66 16.63 -2.59
CA LEU A 239 -17.62 17.95 -1.99
C LEU A 239 -18.05 19.05 -2.97
N ASN A 240 -17.52 19.06 -4.21
CA ASN A 240 -17.65 20.18 -5.11
C ASN A 240 -18.84 20.05 -6.08
N VAL A 241 -19.28 18.83 -6.40
CA VAL A 241 -20.37 18.59 -7.36
C VAL A 241 -21.68 18.28 -6.65
N THR A 242 -21.66 17.41 -5.62
CA THR A 242 -22.89 17.06 -4.88
C THR A 242 -23.14 17.98 -3.68
N GLY A 243 -22.17 18.80 -3.29
CA GLY A 243 -22.31 19.73 -2.16
C GLY A 243 -22.31 19.04 -0.79
N TYR A 244 -21.77 17.84 -0.69
CA TYR A 244 -21.69 17.11 0.57
C TYR A 244 -20.75 17.81 1.57
N SER A 245 -21.06 17.69 2.86
CA SER A 245 -20.12 18.08 3.92
C SER A 245 -18.88 17.15 3.91
N PRO A 246 -17.74 17.57 4.49
CA PRO A 246 -16.58 16.69 4.62
C PRO A 246 -16.87 15.36 5.31
N LEU A 247 -17.78 15.34 6.29
CA LEU A 247 -18.21 14.12 6.97
C LEU A 247 -19.06 13.23 6.08
N ASP A 248 -20.02 13.80 5.34
CA ASP A 248 -20.85 13.05 4.39
C ASP A 248 -20.03 12.48 3.25
N SER A 249 -19.04 13.24 2.74
CA SER A 249 -18.08 12.76 1.74
C SER A 249 -17.24 11.58 2.26
N ALA A 250 -16.74 11.67 3.49
CA ALA A 250 -15.99 10.57 4.10
C ALA A 250 -16.89 9.33 4.33
N THR A 251 -18.15 9.53 4.70
CA THR A 251 -19.15 8.46 4.82
C THR A 251 -19.45 7.84 3.45
N GLY A 252 -19.59 8.63 2.40
CA GLY A 252 -19.74 8.15 1.03
C GLY A 252 -18.56 7.31 0.57
N LEU A 253 -17.33 7.80 0.80
CA LEU A 253 -16.09 7.05 0.53
C LEU A 253 -16.03 5.72 1.33
N PHE A 254 -16.48 5.74 2.58
CA PHE A 254 -16.56 4.53 3.40
C PHE A 254 -17.46 3.48 2.75
N TRP A 255 -18.67 3.85 2.29
CA TRP A 255 -19.58 2.93 1.61
C TRP A 255 -19.05 2.43 0.26
N ILE A 256 -18.41 3.29 -0.55
CA ILE A 256 -17.76 2.89 -1.81
C ILE A 256 -16.68 1.81 -1.59
N ASN A 257 -16.01 1.83 -0.45
CA ASN A 257 -14.93 0.88 -0.14
C ASN A 257 -15.41 -0.42 0.54
N ILE A 258 -16.69 -0.52 0.88
CA ILE A 258 -17.32 -1.77 1.38
C ILE A 258 -17.79 -2.66 0.22
N THR A 259 -18.23 -2.04 -0.87
CA THR A 259 -18.76 -2.74 -2.05
C THR A 259 -17.68 -3.18 -2.99
#